data_c8f8c037075b7f7ef1c1ab4a8c2d2102
#
_entry.id   c8f8c037075b7f7ef1c1ab4a8c2d2102
#
_cell.length_a   1.000
_cell.length_b   1.000
_cell.length_c   1.000
_cell.angle_alpha   90.00
_cell.angle_beta   90.00
_cell.angle_gamma   90.00
#
_symmetry.space_group_name_H-M   'P 1'
#
loop_
_entity.id
_entity.type
_entity.pdbx_description
1 polymer ?
#
loop_
_entity_poly.entity_id
_entity_poly.type
_entity_poly.pdbx_seq_one_letter_code
_entity_poly.pdbx_strand_id
1 'polypeptide(L)'
;MKREKDLKEGFYFVHGYYWDGISGYNKEELYRNHMILMKDNFEDVYDIDAYDIDLRKMQIDNFIPPGEFVYYRDKYIKIAEKDSNSIVYSELNKQLIKMIGYEHYGNQPQKISAIMKDVYAYHINIGHGNCSIIVYYEKESYHMMMIDCSIFDFTNRQNYATNLNECMKFIYKKFRVSTISKLLITHLHYDHINGIEYLIKTRRITKETEVWMNTQYPWKQPSYNRILLQLKALGIRFIDPIVSNSTENINVLYPDISFNKKNKAPKNNINNASVLYQVCLNGKSMLFTGDIEYEGWKKVSTCKPYLCQSSYYCISHHGSITGHIRDVCIPKGRVIETVKDCAKNTKLQILMGRDNAYSGIYNSRVLSDFYNVIKTEDAEHYIEINWNKIELKNR
;
A
#
# COMPACT_ATOMS: atom_id res chain seq x y z
N MET A 1 3.21 4.58 -18.45
CA MET A 1 4.52 3.87 -18.52
C MET A 1 5.10 3.93 -19.92
N LYS A 2 6.42 3.99 -20.02
CA LYS A 2 7.17 3.81 -21.28
C LYS A 2 7.15 2.32 -21.66
N ARG A 3 7.35 2.03 -22.95
CA ARG A 3 7.39 0.65 -23.43
C ARG A 3 8.85 0.18 -23.54
N GLU A 4 9.04 -1.13 -23.65
CA GLU A 4 10.32 -1.81 -23.88
C GLU A 4 11.22 -1.13 -24.92
N LYS A 5 10.64 -0.67 -26.05
CA LYS A 5 11.39 0.03 -27.12
C LYS A 5 12.07 1.34 -26.69
N ASP A 6 11.61 1.92 -25.59
CA ASP A 6 12.14 3.16 -25.04
C ASP A 6 13.24 2.90 -24.00
N LEU A 7 13.47 1.62 -23.65
CA LEU A 7 14.47 1.20 -22.68
C LEU A 7 15.88 1.35 -23.28
N LYS A 8 16.76 2.02 -22.57
CA LYS A 8 18.15 2.21 -22.95
C LYS A 8 19.06 1.34 -22.11
N GLU A 9 20.25 1.05 -22.61
CA GLU A 9 21.29 0.41 -21.81
C GLU A 9 21.53 1.16 -20.52
N GLY A 10 21.56 0.45 -19.38
CA GLY A 10 21.79 1.07 -18.07
C GLY A 10 21.21 0.29 -16.89
N PHE A 11 21.26 0.95 -15.73
CA PHE A 11 20.79 0.41 -14.46
C PHE A 11 19.34 0.81 -14.18
N TYR A 12 18.58 -0.12 -13.65
CA TYR A 12 17.18 0.03 -13.31
C TYR A 12 16.86 -0.68 -12.01
N PHE A 13 15.83 -0.20 -11.32
CA PHE A 13 15.29 -0.82 -10.13
C PHE A 13 14.08 -1.68 -10.50
N VAL A 14 14.00 -2.92 -10.02
CA VAL A 14 12.85 -3.80 -10.24
C VAL A 14 11.75 -3.44 -9.23
N HIS A 15 10.72 -2.77 -9.72
CA HIS A 15 9.58 -2.38 -8.89
C HIS A 15 8.66 -3.56 -8.60
N GLY A 16 8.32 -4.34 -9.62
CA GLY A 16 7.42 -5.46 -9.46
C GLY A 16 7.16 -6.22 -10.75
N TYR A 17 6.20 -7.11 -10.67
CA TYR A 17 5.76 -7.96 -11.77
C TYR A 17 4.25 -7.99 -11.83
N TYR A 18 3.72 -8.16 -13.03
CA TYR A 18 2.30 -8.40 -13.22
C TYR A 18 2.02 -9.37 -14.38
N TRP A 19 0.80 -9.81 -14.47
CA TRP A 19 0.31 -10.70 -15.54
C TRP A 19 -0.66 -9.95 -16.46
N ASP A 20 -0.45 -10.05 -17.79
CA ASP A 20 -1.26 -9.34 -18.78
C ASP A 20 -2.63 -9.99 -19.06
N GLY A 21 -2.93 -11.13 -18.46
CA GLY A 21 -4.20 -11.83 -18.66
C GLY A 21 -4.33 -12.63 -19.95
N ILE A 22 -3.34 -12.56 -20.84
CA ILE A 22 -3.44 -13.12 -22.21
C ILE A 22 -2.85 -14.54 -22.32
N SER A 23 -1.81 -14.83 -21.56
CA SER A 23 -1.17 -16.14 -21.59
C SER A 23 -1.83 -17.15 -20.66
N GLY A 24 -1.89 -18.40 -21.08
CA GLY A 24 -2.58 -19.49 -20.38
C GLY A 24 -2.15 -19.66 -18.92
N TYR A 25 -3.11 -20.03 -18.11
CA TYR A 25 -2.99 -20.16 -16.67
C TYR A 25 -2.15 -21.38 -16.29
N ASN A 26 -0.88 -21.22 -15.97
CA ASN A 26 -0.06 -22.22 -15.30
C ASN A 26 0.21 -21.79 -13.84
N LYS A 27 -0.23 -22.58 -12.87
CA LYS A 27 -0.27 -22.20 -11.44
C LYS A 27 1.08 -21.84 -10.81
N GLU A 28 2.20 -22.22 -11.37
CA GLU A 28 3.52 -22.06 -10.78
C GLU A 28 4.41 -20.97 -11.43
N GLU A 29 4.18 -20.63 -12.70
CA GLU A 29 4.93 -19.58 -13.41
C GLU A 29 4.14 -18.27 -13.58
N LEU A 30 3.09 -18.13 -12.97
CA LEU A 30 1.80 -17.61 -13.31
C LEU A 30 1.61 -16.14 -13.31
N TYR A 31 2.35 -15.40 -12.61
CA TYR A 31 1.98 -14.01 -12.31
C TYR A 31 3.01 -13.02 -12.84
N ARG A 32 3.82 -13.42 -13.84
CA ARG A 32 5.04 -12.70 -14.11
C ARG A 32 5.49 -12.76 -15.55
N ASN A 33 4.61 -12.43 -16.48
CA ASN A 33 5.02 -12.23 -17.86
C ASN A 33 5.42 -10.77 -18.17
N HIS A 34 5.17 -9.86 -17.23
CA HIS A 34 5.62 -8.47 -17.30
C HIS A 34 6.39 -8.05 -16.05
N MET A 35 7.43 -7.25 -16.24
CA MET A 35 8.25 -6.64 -15.20
C MET A 35 8.16 -5.13 -15.31
N ILE A 36 7.98 -4.44 -14.19
CA ILE A 36 8.09 -2.99 -14.13
C ILE A 36 9.50 -2.62 -13.69
N LEU A 37 10.25 -2.02 -14.60
CA LEU A 37 11.54 -1.42 -14.30
C LEU A 37 11.40 0.08 -14.06
N MET A 38 12.06 0.60 -13.03
CA MET A 38 12.11 2.03 -12.73
C MET A 38 13.50 2.57 -12.80
N LYS A 39 13.63 3.74 -13.41
CA LYS A 39 14.80 4.59 -13.26
C LYS A 39 14.45 5.68 -12.28
N ASP A 40 14.94 5.54 -11.06
CA ASP A 40 14.59 6.38 -9.91
C ASP A 40 15.76 7.32 -9.60
N ASN A 41 15.45 8.58 -9.36
CA ASN A 41 16.41 9.59 -8.98
C ASN A 41 16.30 9.86 -7.47
N PHE A 42 17.41 9.76 -6.75
CA PHE A 42 17.45 10.06 -5.32
C PHE A 42 17.14 11.53 -5.01
N GLU A 43 17.34 12.44 -5.94
CA GLU A 43 17.19 13.89 -5.74
C GLU A 43 15.74 14.36 -5.82
N ASP A 44 14.93 13.77 -6.70
CA ASP A 44 13.51 14.12 -6.87
C ASP A 44 12.62 12.88 -6.93
N VAL A 45 11.65 12.80 -6.01
CA VAL A 45 10.71 11.68 -5.93
C VAL A 45 9.81 11.58 -7.17
N TYR A 46 9.59 12.65 -7.88
CA TYR A 46 8.75 12.67 -9.09
C TYR A 46 9.53 12.48 -10.39
N ASP A 47 10.85 12.50 -10.33
CA ASP A 47 11.71 12.20 -11.49
C ASP A 47 11.93 10.70 -11.61
N ILE A 48 10.86 10.00 -11.93
CA ILE A 48 10.82 8.56 -12.13
C ILE A 48 10.38 8.24 -13.54
N ASP A 49 11.14 7.40 -14.20
CA ASP A 49 10.75 6.72 -15.43
C ASP A 49 10.41 5.26 -15.15
N ALA A 50 9.20 4.86 -15.47
CA ALA A 50 8.74 3.48 -15.34
C ALA A 50 8.59 2.84 -16.73
N TYR A 51 9.09 1.62 -16.89
CA TYR A 51 9.11 0.86 -18.12
C TYR A 51 8.37 -0.47 -17.92
N ASP A 52 7.46 -0.75 -18.83
CA ASP A 52 6.75 -2.03 -18.90
C ASP A 52 7.48 -2.98 -19.83
N ILE A 53 7.99 -4.07 -19.30
CA ILE A 53 8.85 -5.03 -19.98
C ILE A 53 8.14 -6.37 -20.13
N ASP A 54 7.88 -6.78 -21.36
CA ASP A 54 7.39 -8.12 -21.68
C ASP A 54 8.54 -9.14 -21.56
N LEU A 55 8.49 -9.95 -20.53
CA LEU A 55 9.56 -10.92 -20.21
C LEU A 55 9.75 -12.00 -21.29
N ARG A 56 8.71 -12.26 -22.08
CA ARG A 56 8.80 -13.22 -23.22
C ARG A 56 9.76 -12.76 -24.31
N LYS A 57 10.11 -11.47 -24.31
CA LYS A 57 11.03 -10.85 -25.28
C LYS A 57 12.42 -10.60 -24.72
N MET A 58 12.66 -10.96 -23.45
CA MET A 58 13.91 -10.71 -22.74
C MET A 58 14.66 -12.00 -22.44
N GLN A 59 15.97 -11.87 -22.31
CA GLN A 59 16.83 -12.93 -21.77
C GLN A 59 17.12 -12.61 -20.31
N ILE A 60 16.69 -13.50 -19.42
CA ILE A 60 16.89 -13.41 -17.98
C ILE A 60 17.39 -14.75 -17.48
N ASP A 61 18.59 -14.80 -16.89
CA ASP A 61 19.21 -16.06 -16.47
C ASP A 61 18.49 -16.70 -15.28
N ASN A 62 18.01 -15.87 -14.37
CA ASN A 62 17.33 -16.30 -13.14
C ASN A 62 16.22 -15.32 -12.78
N PHE A 63 15.30 -15.80 -11.94
CA PHE A 63 14.29 -14.91 -11.37
C PHE A 63 14.95 -13.77 -10.55
N ILE A 64 14.59 -12.54 -10.86
CA ILE A 64 15.09 -11.34 -10.20
C ILE A 64 14.02 -10.85 -9.19
N PRO A 65 14.32 -10.81 -7.89
CA PRO A 65 13.37 -10.33 -6.91
C PRO A 65 13.00 -8.84 -7.12
N PRO A 66 11.75 -8.41 -6.86
CA PRO A 66 11.45 -7.01 -6.67
C PRO A 66 12.33 -6.39 -5.57
N GLY A 67 12.72 -5.15 -5.76
CA GLY A 67 13.65 -4.48 -4.84
C GLY A 67 15.12 -4.61 -5.20
N GLU A 68 15.44 -5.35 -6.22
CA GLU A 68 16.81 -5.48 -6.73
C GLU A 68 17.11 -4.48 -7.85
N PHE A 69 18.40 -4.12 -7.99
CA PHE A 69 18.89 -3.39 -9.14
C PHE A 69 19.32 -4.35 -10.24
N VAL A 70 19.04 -3.98 -11.48
CA VAL A 70 19.41 -4.74 -12.67
C VAL A 70 20.15 -3.86 -13.66
N TYR A 71 20.98 -4.51 -14.47
CA TYR A 71 21.58 -3.90 -15.66
C TYR A 71 20.90 -4.46 -16.91
N TYR A 72 20.41 -3.57 -17.75
CA TYR A 72 19.80 -3.90 -19.04
C TYR A 72 20.76 -3.58 -20.18
N ARG A 73 20.93 -4.52 -21.11
CA ARG A 73 21.65 -4.35 -22.37
C ARG A 73 21.14 -5.34 -23.42
N ASP A 74 20.81 -4.83 -24.60
CA ASP A 74 20.48 -5.65 -25.77
C ASP A 74 19.47 -6.79 -25.50
N LYS A 75 18.36 -6.46 -24.82
CA LYS A 75 17.31 -7.41 -24.35
C LYS A 75 17.78 -8.39 -23.27
N TYR A 76 18.96 -8.22 -22.73
CA TYR A 76 19.44 -9.01 -21.61
C TYR A 76 19.31 -8.24 -20.29
N ILE A 77 18.74 -8.86 -19.28
CA ILE A 77 18.56 -8.30 -17.95
C ILE A 77 19.26 -9.20 -16.94
N LYS A 78 20.16 -8.64 -16.16
CA LYS A 78 20.86 -9.36 -15.08
C LYS A 78 20.90 -8.54 -13.80
N ILE A 79 20.99 -9.22 -12.65
CA ILE A 79 21.17 -8.56 -11.35
C ILE A 79 22.47 -7.74 -11.38
N ALA A 80 22.38 -6.49 -10.92
CA ALA A 80 23.52 -5.56 -10.85
C ALA A 80 24.27 -5.77 -9.49
N GLU A 81 24.91 -6.92 -9.31
CA GLU A 81 25.52 -7.31 -8.04
C GLU A 81 26.70 -6.40 -7.59
N LYS A 82 27.31 -5.69 -8.51
CA LYS A 82 28.54 -4.93 -8.26
C LYS A 82 28.48 -3.49 -8.72
N ASP A 83 27.28 -2.99 -9.01
CA ASP A 83 27.15 -1.57 -9.35
C ASP A 83 27.28 -0.71 -8.08
N SER A 84 28.05 0.38 -8.20
CA SER A 84 28.29 1.33 -7.11
C SER A 84 26.99 1.88 -6.52
N ASN A 85 26.01 2.18 -7.34
CA ASN A 85 24.71 2.72 -6.90
C ASN A 85 23.89 1.69 -6.12
N SER A 86 23.81 0.44 -6.59
CA SER A 86 23.09 -0.62 -5.88
C SER A 86 23.71 -0.89 -4.51
N ILE A 87 25.03 -0.86 -4.39
CA ILE A 87 25.76 -1.01 -3.12
C ILE A 87 25.45 0.18 -2.20
N VAL A 88 25.55 1.40 -2.69
CA VAL A 88 25.32 2.61 -1.90
C VAL A 88 23.89 2.63 -1.34
N TYR A 89 22.87 2.42 -2.17
CA TYR A 89 21.48 2.42 -1.70
C TYR A 89 21.16 1.25 -0.79
N SER A 90 21.76 0.09 -1.02
CA SER A 90 21.61 -1.06 -0.15
C SER A 90 22.21 -0.81 1.24
N GLU A 91 23.38 -0.22 1.29
CA GLU A 91 24.04 0.10 2.56
C GLU A 91 23.34 1.25 3.29
N LEU A 92 22.94 2.30 2.58
CA LEU A 92 22.14 3.38 3.13
C LEU A 92 20.84 2.85 3.73
N ASN A 93 20.13 1.98 3.03
CA ASN A 93 18.90 1.37 3.53
C ASN A 93 19.14 0.59 4.83
N LYS A 94 20.18 -0.25 4.89
CA LYS A 94 20.56 -1.00 6.10
C LYS A 94 20.87 -0.08 7.28
N GLN A 95 21.58 1.03 7.03
CA GLN A 95 21.93 1.99 8.07
C GLN A 95 20.67 2.72 8.57
N LEU A 96 19.81 3.19 7.69
CA LEU A 96 18.56 3.86 8.04
C LEU A 96 17.64 2.94 8.86
N ILE A 97 17.47 1.67 8.45
CA ILE A 97 16.67 0.70 9.19
C ILE A 97 17.23 0.46 10.59
N LYS A 98 18.55 0.35 10.75
CA LYS A 98 19.20 0.23 12.09
C LYS A 98 18.98 1.44 12.97
N MET A 99 18.83 2.63 12.37
CA MET A 99 18.58 3.88 13.11
C MET A 99 17.11 4.06 13.51
N ILE A 100 16.19 3.26 12.96
CA ILE A 100 14.78 3.28 13.32
C ILE A 100 14.60 2.46 14.60
N GLY A 101 14.35 3.17 15.71
CA GLY A 101 13.89 2.55 16.94
C GLY A 101 12.37 2.44 16.91
N TYR A 102 11.84 1.22 16.82
CA TYR A 102 10.40 1.02 16.90
C TYR A 102 9.90 1.14 18.32
N GLU A 103 8.78 1.84 18.48
CA GLU A 103 8.01 1.83 19.71
C GLU A 103 6.89 0.78 19.64
N HIS A 104 6.59 0.19 20.79
CA HIS A 104 5.56 -0.84 20.93
C HIS A 104 4.52 -0.38 21.95
N TYR A 105 3.23 -0.47 21.58
CA TYR A 105 2.14 -0.13 22.50
C TYR A 105 1.87 -1.22 23.54
N GLY A 106 2.31 -2.44 23.28
CA GLY A 106 1.92 -3.61 24.07
C GLY A 106 0.43 -3.96 23.88
N ASN A 107 0.02 -5.07 24.48
CA ASN A 107 -1.41 -5.45 24.49
C ASN A 107 -2.17 -4.53 25.46
N GLN A 108 -2.65 -3.40 24.98
CA GLN A 108 -3.59 -2.58 25.75
C GLN A 108 -4.98 -3.21 25.65
N PRO A 109 -5.69 -3.43 26.77
CA PRO A 109 -7.06 -3.92 26.72
C PRO A 109 -7.91 -2.87 26.00
N GLN A 110 -8.76 -3.34 25.07
CA GLN A 110 -9.71 -2.50 24.36
C GLN A 110 -10.71 -1.92 25.39
N LYS A 111 -10.54 -0.66 25.74
CA LYS A 111 -11.60 0.11 26.42
C LYS A 111 -12.48 0.69 25.34
N ILE A 112 -13.74 0.28 25.30
CA ILE A 112 -14.77 0.89 24.46
C ILE A 112 -14.92 2.33 24.93
N SER A 113 -14.34 3.25 24.18
CA SER A 113 -14.43 4.69 24.46
C SER A 113 -15.85 5.18 24.22
N ALA A 114 -16.41 5.85 25.21
CA ALA A 114 -17.77 6.37 25.16
C ALA A 114 -17.86 7.56 24.18
N ILE A 115 -18.92 7.53 23.36
CA ILE A 115 -19.45 8.64 22.54
C ILE A 115 -18.41 9.34 21.67
N MET A 116 -18.11 8.76 20.52
CA MET A 116 -17.41 9.44 19.44
C MET A 116 -18.39 10.28 18.61
N LYS A 117 -17.97 11.49 18.23
CA LYS A 117 -18.64 12.27 17.18
C LYS A 117 -18.53 11.55 15.83
N ASP A 118 -19.19 12.08 14.81
CA ASP A 118 -19.15 11.51 13.46
C ASP A 118 -17.71 11.23 12.98
N VAL A 119 -17.51 10.06 12.40
CA VAL A 119 -16.28 9.64 11.75
C VAL A 119 -16.44 9.79 10.24
N TYR A 120 -15.44 10.35 9.58
CA TYR A 120 -15.42 10.56 8.14
C TYR A 120 -14.21 9.89 7.52
N ALA A 121 -14.42 9.17 6.43
CA ALA A 121 -13.34 8.70 5.58
C ALA A 121 -13.35 9.45 4.25
N TYR A 122 -12.16 9.74 3.76
CA TYR A 122 -11.92 10.39 2.47
C TYR A 122 -10.97 9.51 1.67
N HIS A 123 -11.40 9.09 0.48
CA HIS A 123 -10.56 8.33 -0.45
C HIS A 123 -10.25 9.23 -1.64
N ILE A 124 -8.97 9.54 -1.81
CA ILE A 124 -8.52 10.55 -2.76
C ILE A 124 -8.36 9.94 -4.15
N ASN A 125 -8.87 10.62 -5.17
CA ASN A 125 -8.56 10.28 -6.55
C ASN A 125 -7.14 10.75 -6.87
N ILE A 126 -6.21 9.82 -6.91
CA ILE A 126 -4.79 10.06 -7.20
C ILE A 126 -4.32 9.34 -8.47
N GLY A 127 -5.25 8.99 -9.35
CA GLY A 127 -4.96 8.10 -10.46
C GLY A 127 -4.61 6.71 -9.96
N HIS A 128 -3.45 6.17 -10.34
CA HIS A 128 -3.00 4.86 -9.86
C HIS A 128 -2.20 5.00 -8.57
N GLY A 129 -2.70 4.38 -7.49
CA GLY A 129 -2.12 4.34 -6.15
C GLY A 129 -3.15 4.49 -5.04
N ASN A 130 -2.70 4.55 -3.79
CA ASN A 130 -3.56 4.61 -2.61
C ASN A 130 -3.31 5.88 -1.79
N CYS A 131 -4.42 6.54 -1.39
CA CYS A 131 -4.39 7.65 -0.45
C CYS A 131 -5.76 7.76 0.23
N SER A 132 -5.82 7.51 1.53
CA SER A 132 -7.05 7.60 2.32
C SER A 132 -6.83 8.40 3.60
N ILE A 133 -7.83 9.19 3.99
CA ILE A 133 -7.81 9.97 5.22
C ILE A 133 -9.03 9.60 6.08
N ILE A 134 -8.83 9.35 7.36
CA ILE A 134 -9.90 9.20 8.34
C ILE A 134 -9.83 10.35 9.33
N VAL A 135 -10.95 11.06 9.50
CA VAL A 135 -11.10 12.11 10.49
C VAL A 135 -12.03 11.61 11.60
N TYR A 136 -11.56 11.66 12.84
CA TYR A 136 -12.27 11.16 14.00
C TYR A 136 -12.08 12.08 15.20
N TYR A 137 -12.98 12.01 16.17
CA TYR A 137 -12.96 12.82 17.37
C TYR A 137 -12.48 11.99 18.56
N GLU A 138 -11.42 12.45 19.21
CA GLU A 138 -10.84 11.82 20.39
C GLU A 138 -10.26 12.88 21.31
N LYS A 139 -10.34 12.69 22.63
CA LYS A 139 -9.75 13.62 23.62
C LYS A 139 -10.09 15.09 23.35
N GLU A 140 -11.38 15.36 23.12
CA GLU A 140 -11.94 16.70 22.91
C GLU A 140 -11.50 17.42 21.63
N SER A 141 -10.82 16.74 20.70
CA SER A 141 -10.40 17.31 19.44
C SER A 141 -10.60 16.35 18.27
N TYR A 142 -10.62 16.90 17.05
CA TYR A 142 -10.55 16.10 15.85
C TYR A 142 -9.10 15.72 15.54
N HIS A 143 -8.91 14.50 15.10
CA HIS A 143 -7.64 13.95 14.66
C HIS A 143 -7.75 13.47 13.23
N MET A 144 -6.61 13.44 12.54
CA MET A 144 -6.52 12.96 11.16
C MET A 144 -5.54 11.82 11.09
N MET A 145 -6.02 10.66 10.62
CA MET A 145 -5.22 9.49 10.31
C MET A 145 -5.16 9.34 8.79
N MET A 146 -4.00 9.05 8.24
CA MET A 146 -3.83 8.76 6.82
C MET A 146 -3.37 7.33 6.62
N ILE A 147 -3.92 6.66 5.62
CA ILE A 147 -3.54 5.32 5.21
C ILE A 147 -3.03 5.40 3.78
N ASP A 148 -1.77 5.05 3.60
CA ASP A 148 -0.96 5.28 2.41
C ASP A 148 -0.99 6.76 1.95
N CYS A 149 -0.03 7.15 1.17
CA CYS A 149 0.01 8.47 0.58
C CYS A 149 0.71 8.45 -0.77
N SER A 150 -0.06 8.30 -1.82
CA SER A 150 0.38 8.59 -3.17
C SER A 150 -0.23 9.91 -3.64
N ILE A 151 0.47 10.62 -4.51
CA ILE A 151 -0.03 11.81 -5.22
C ILE A 151 0.48 11.86 -6.65
N PHE A 152 1.29 10.89 -7.05
CA PHE A 152 1.86 10.83 -8.40
C PHE A 152 1.60 9.47 -9.02
N ASP A 153 0.81 9.47 -10.09
CA ASP A 153 0.58 8.28 -10.92
C ASP A 153 1.74 8.13 -11.90
N PHE A 154 2.67 7.22 -11.58
CA PHE A 154 3.84 6.96 -12.43
C PHE A 154 3.49 6.33 -13.78
N THR A 155 2.30 5.76 -13.91
CA THR A 155 1.88 5.06 -15.13
C THR A 155 1.50 6.04 -16.25
N ASN A 156 0.95 7.20 -15.91
CA ASN A 156 0.65 8.29 -16.84
C ASN A 156 1.45 9.58 -16.58
N ARG A 157 2.32 9.58 -15.55
CA ARG A 157 3.16 10.73 -15.12
C ARG A 157 2.35 11.95 -14.69
N GLN A 158 1.19 11.75 -14.10
CA GLN A 158 0.32 12.82 -13.64
C GLN A 158 0.46 13.04 -12.13
N ASN A 159 0.53 14.31 -11.72
CA ASN A 159 0.56 14.71 -10.31
C ASN A 159 -0.85 15.10 -9.85
N TYR A 160 -1.31 14.45 -8.77
CA TYR A 160 -2.62 14.63 -8.17
C TYR A 160 -2.58 15.37 -6.82
N ALA A 161 -1.48 16.07 -6.51
CA ALA A 161 -1.37 16.84 -5.27
C ALA A 161 -2.53 17.83 -5.08
N THR A 162 -3.10 18.35 -6.16
CA THR A 162 -4.28 19.22 -6.12
C THR A 162 -5.46 18.53 -5.45
N ASN A 163 -5.74 17.27 -5.80
CA ASN A 163 -6.87 16.52 -5.23
C ASN A 163 -6.70 16.30 -3.73
N LEU A 164 -5.49 15.92 -3.30
CA LEU A 164 -5.17 15.83 -1.88
C LEU A 164 -5.33 17.19 -1.17
N ASN A 165 -4.87 18.28 -1.78
CA ASN A 165 -4.98 19.62 -1.20
C ASN A 165 -6.43 20.06 -1.05
N GLU A 166 -7.29 19.84 -2.04
CA GLU A 166 -8.72 20.20 -1.96
C GLU A 166 -9.40 19.42 -0.82
N CYS A 167 -9.11 18.13 -0.68
CA CYS A 167 -9.59 17.34 0.44
C CYS A 167 -9.09 17.90 1.79
N MET A 168 -7.80 18.19 1.92
CA MET A 168 -7.24 18.70 3.17
C MET A 168 -7.73 20.12 3.51
N LYS A 169 -7.96 20.97 2.53
CA LYS A 169 -8.61 22.28 2.74
C LYS A 169 -10.04 22.11 3.27
N PHE A 170 -10.80 21.19 2.67
CA PHE A 170 -12.16 20.88 3.13
C PHE A 170 -12.16 20.35 4.58
N ILE A 171 -11.26 19.40 4.90
CA ILE A 171 -11.10 18.85 6.25
C ILE A 171 -10.76 19.98 7.24
N TYR A 172 -9.80 20.84 6.90
CA TYR A 172 -9.44 21.97 7.76
C TYR A 172 -10.62 22.94 7.99
N LYS A 173 -11.36 23.26 6.94
CA LYS A 173 -12.54 24.13 7.05
C LYS A 173 -13.60 23.54 7.97
N LYS A 174 -13.83 22.22 7.89
CA LYS A 174 -14.91 21.52 8.62
C LYS A 174 -14.52 21.16 10.05
N PHE A 175 -13.29 20.70 10.29
CA PHE A 175 -12.87 20.08 11.54
C PHE A 175 -11.74 20.85 12.26
N ARG A 176 -11.12 21.85 11.62
CA ARG A 176 -10.00 22.61 12.15
C ARG A 176 -8.75 21.78 12.45
N VAL A 177 -8.59 20.64 11.78
CA VAL A 177 -7.40 19.81 11.84
C VAL A 177 -6.58 19.96 10.55
N SER A 178 -5.26 20.11 10.68
CA SER A 178 -4.36 20.38 9.55
C SER A 178 -3.17 19.45 9.48
N THR A 179 -2.87 18.75 10.56
CA THR A 179 -1.72 17.83 10.66
C THR A 179 -2.19 16.39 10.82
N ILE A 180 -1.39 15.47 10.32
CA ILE A 180 -1.64 14.04 10.41
C ILE A 180 -1.12 13.54 11.77
N SER A 181 -1.99 12.96 12.58
CA SER A 181 -1.60 12.35 13.85
C SER A 181 -0.99 10.96 13.68
N LYS A 182 -1.50 10.20 12.71
CA LYS A 182 -1.02 8.85 12.41
C LYS A 182 -0.94 8.65 10.90
N LEU A 183 0.19 8.16 10.42
CA LEU A 183 0.42 7.74 9.04
C LEU A 183 0.64 6.22 9.03
N LEU A 184 -0.31 5.48 8.46
CA LEU A 184 -0.28 4.04 8.34
C LEU A 184 0.11 3.67 6.91
N ILE A 185 1.26 3.04 6.72
CA ILE A 185 1.73 2.61 5.41
C ILE A 185 1.52 1.10 5.29
N THR A 186 0.76 0.70 4.28
CA THR A 186 0.48 -0.71 4.04
C THR A 186 1.73 -1.42 3.55
N HIS A 187 2.41 -0.90 2.54
CA HIS A 187 3.69 -1.42 2.04
C HIS A 187 4.49 -0.34 1.29
N LEU A 188 5.69 -0.69 0.82
CA LEU A 188 6.69 0.28 0.39
C LEU A 188 6.74 0.50 -1.12
N HIS A 189 5.74 0.05 -1.88
CA HIS A 189 5.64 0.40 -3.29
C HIS A 189 5.46 1.90 -3.47
N TYR A 190 5.99 2.39 -4.57
CA TYR A 190 6.04 3.81 -4.89
C TYR A 190 4.66 4.47 -4.88
N ASP A 191 3.65 3.82 -5.41
CA ASP A 191 2.25 4.27 -5.48
C ASP A 191 1.49 4.21 -4.13
N HIS A 192 2.19 3.91 -3.04
CA HIS A 192 1.70 3.99 -1.67
C HIS A 192 2.44 5.01 -0.81
N ILE A 193 3.63 5.46 -1.22
CA ILE A 193 4.51 6.29 -0.39
C ILE A 193 4.96 7.61 -1.03
N ASN A 194 4.79 7.79 -2.34
CA ASN A 194 5.39 8.93 -3.07
C ASN A 194 4.89 10.31 -2.63
N GLY A 195 3.75 10.38 -1.94
CA GLY A 195 3.20 11.63 -1.39
C GLY A 195 3.78 12.03 -0.03
N ILE A 196 4.53 11.16 0.66
CA ILE A 196 5.02 11.43 2.03
C ILE A 196 5.92 12.66 2.04
N GLU A 197 6.82 12.80 1.07
CA GLU A 197 7.70 13.95 0.98
C GLU A 197 6.94 15.26 0.79
N TYR A 198 5.86 15.24 0.01
CA TYR A 198 4.98 16.39 -0.14
C TYR A 198 4.31 16.77 1.19
N LEU A 199 3.85 15.79 1.97
CA LEU A 199 3.28 16.04 3.29
C LEU A 199 4.29 16.63 4.27
N ILE A 200 5.56 16.22 4.20
CA ILE A 200 6.66 16.79 4.97
C ILE A 200 6.90 18.25 4.56
N LYS A 201 7.06 18.51 3.26
CA LYS A 201 7.28 19.87 2.71
C LYS A 201 6.15 20.84 3.05
N THR A 202 4.90 20.33 3.06
CA THR A 202 3.71 21.14 3.40
C THR A 202 3.40 21.17 4.90
N ARG A 203 4.28 20.62 5.75
CA ARG A 203 4.13 20.55 7.21
C ARG A 203 2.84 19.85 7.67
N ARG A 204 2.35 18.88 6.90
CA ARG A 204 1.23 18.02 7.28
C ARG A 204 1.70 16.87 8.17
N ILE A 205 2.92 16.41 7.95
CA ILE A 205 3.67 15.52 8.83
C ILE A 205 4.59 16.37 9.69
N THR A 206 4.55 16.15 11.01
CA THR A 206 5.37 16.86 12.02
C THR A 206 5.98 15.83 12.95
N LYS A 207 6.88 16.23 13.83
CA LYS A 207 7.47 15.34 14.84
C LYS A 207 6.45 14.65 15.75
N GLU A 208 5.23 15.18 15.84
CA GLU A 208 4.13 14.59 16.61
C GLU A 208 3.39 13.47 15.84
N THR A 209 3.68 13.32 14.56
CA THR A 209 3.06 12.28 13.72
C THR A 209 3.65 10.91 14.09
N GLU A 210 2.79 9.92 14.32
CA GLU A 210 3.21 8.52 14.43
C GLU A 210 3.22 7.88 13.05
N VAL A 211 4.31 7.24 12.67
CA VAL A 211 4.43 6.51 11.40
C VAL A 211 4.46 5.02 11.66
N TRP A 212 3.45 4.32 11.15
CA TRP A 212 3.32 2.87 11.17
C TRP A 212 3.76 2.33 9.81
N MET A 213 4.97 1.83 9.71
CA MET A 213 5.58 1.41 8.46
C MET A 213 6.48 0.20 8.69
N ASN A 214 6.27 -0.87 7.93
CA ASN A 214 7.14 -2.04 7.97
C ASN A 214 8.44 -1.77 7.22
N THR A 215 9.44 -1.22 7.90
CA THR A 215 10.76 -0.95 7.32
C THR A 215 11.68 -2.17 7.30
N GLN A 216 11.27 -3.29 7.86
CA GLN A 216 12.09 -4.51 7.92
C GLN A 216 12.13 -5.28 6.59
N TYR A 217 11.24 -4.96 5.66
CA TYR A 217 11.34 -5.47 4.30
C TYR A 217 12.52 -4.78 3.60
N PRO A 218 13.45 -5.52 2.98
CA PRO A 218 14.67 -4.96 2.36
C PRO A 218 14.32 -4.27 1.03
N TRP A 219 13.79 -3.05 1.10
CA TRP A 219 13.41 -2.24 -0.06
C TRP A 219 14.45 -1.15 -0.29
N LYS A 220 15.20 -1.23 -1.40
CA LYS A 220 16.39 -0.41 -1.64
C LYS A 220 16.13 0.77 -2.58
N GLN A 221 14.86 1.02 -2.94
CA GLN A 221 14.49 2.09 -3.87
C GLN A 221 15.04 3.45 -3.40
N PRO A 222 15.69 4.25 -4.27
CA PRO A 222 16.31 5.51 -3.89
C PRO A 222 15.33 6.50 -3.26
N SER A 223 14.16 6.72 -3.85
CA SER A 223 13.11 7.60 -3.32
C SER A 223 12.61 7.16 -1.94
N TYR A 224 12.47 5.85 -1.69
CA TYR A 224 12.12 5.34 -0.37
C TYR A 224 13.21 5.64 0.68
N ASN A 225 14.47 5.44 0.35
CA ASN A 225 15.57 5.76 1.25
C ASN A 225 15.59 7.26 1.61
N ARG A 226 15.29 8.13 0.64
CA ARG A 226 15.17 9.56 0.87
C ARG A 226 14.00 9.90 1.80
N ILE A 227 12.84 9.28 1.62
CA ILE A 227 11.69 9.45 2.50
C ILE A 227 12.05 9.04 3.94
N LEU A 228 12.69 7.88 4.13
CA LEU A 228 13.15 7.44 5.46
C LEU A 228 14.09 8.43 6.11
N LEU A 229 15.06 8.95 5.35
CA LEU A 229 16.00 9.95 5.83
C LEU A 229 15.28 11.22 6.31
N GLN A 230 14.32 11.71 5.55
CA GLN A 230 13.54 12.91 5.90
C GLN A 230 12.66 12.68 7.14
N LEU A 231 11.96 11.55 7.22
CA LEU A 231 11.17 11.19 8.39
C LEU A 231 12.05 11.08 9.65
N LYS A 232 13.24 10.47 9.51
CA LYS A 232 14.20 10.38 10.61
C LYS A 232 14.72 11.74 11.05
N ALA A 233 15.03 12.63 10.09
CA ALA A 233 15.49 13.99 10.38
C ALA A 233 14.42 14.83 11.11
N LEU A 234 13.13 14.56 10.91
CA LEU A 234 12.03 15.18 11.66
C LEU A 234 11.87 14.64 13.07
N GLY A 235 12.56 13.57 13.46
CA GLY A 235 12.40 12.94 14.77
C GLY A 235 11.08 12.19 14.94
N ILE A 236 10.56 11.62 13.85
CA ILE A 236 9.30 10.88 13.82
C ILE A 236 9.37 9.64 14.74
N ARG A 237 8.26 9.35 15.42
CA ARG A 237 8.02 8.07 16.10
C ARG A 237 7.62 7.01 15.10
N PHE A 238 8.40 5.94 15.02
CA PHE A 238 8.05 4.76 14.23
C PHE A 238 7.40 3.70 15.12
N ILE A 239 6.24 3.23 14.71
CA ILE A 239 5.53 2.13 15.36
C ILE A 239 5.67 0.88 14.52
N ASP A 240 6.08 -0.23 15.13
CA ASP A 240 6.15 -1.52 14.43
C ASP A 240 4.74 -2.02 14.11
N PRO A 241 4.33 -2.12 12.84
CA PRO A 241 2.97 -2.48 12.46
C PRO A 241 2.79 -4.00 12.47
N ILE A 242 2.83 -4.60 13.65
CA ILE A 242 2.63 -6.04 13.87
C ILE A 242 1.38 -6.28 14.71
N VAL A 243 0.83 -7.50 14.64
CA VAL A 243 -0.42 -7.88 15.31
C VAL A 243 -0.42 -7.56 16.80
N SER A 244 0.73 -7.74 17.48
CA SER A 244 0.86 -7.45 18.93
C SER A 244 0.85 -5.96 19.27
N ASN A 245 0.94 -5.07 18.29
CA ASN A 245 0.92 -3.62 18.47
C ASN A 245 -0.46 -2.99 18.16
N SER A 246 -1.50 -3.79 18.02
CA SER A 246 -2.86 -3.29 17.86
C SER A 246 -3.23 -2.33 19.01
N THR A 247 -3.95 -1.25 18.67
CA THR A 247 -4.49 -0.28 19.63
C THR A 247 -6.01 -0.35 19.65
N GLU A 248 -6.65 0.45 20.52
CA GLU A 248 -8.10 0.54 20.57
C GLU A 248 -8.76 0.82 19.21
N ASN A 249 -8.14 1.70 18.41
CA ASN A 249 -8.70 2.18 17.15
C ASN A 249 -8.06 1.56 15.91
N ILE A 250 -6.97 0.81 16.06
CA ILE A 250 -6.21 0.23 14.94
C ILE A 250 -5.86 -1.21 15.29
N ASN A 251 -6.49 -2.14 14.61
CA ASN A 251 -6.08 -3.54 14.64
C ASN A 251 -5.13 -3.80 13.49
N VAL A 252 -3.95 -4.33 13.80
CA VAL A 252 -3.06 -4.91 12.81
C VAL A 252 -3.40 -6.39 12.69
N LEU A 253 -3.94 -6.81 11.56
CA LEU A 253 -4.33 -8.20 11.33
C LEU A 253 -3.20 -9.05 10.75
N TYR A 254 -2.23 -8.40 10.12
CA TYR A 254 -1.05 -8.96 9.49
C TYR A 254 -0.02 -7.85 9.25
N PRO A 255 1.30 -8.08 9.31
CA PRO A 255 1.94 -9.36 9.66
C PRO A 255 2.01 -9.62 11.17
N ASP A 256 2.31 -10.87 11.54
CA ASP A 256 2.66 -11.22 12.91
C ASP A 256 4.17 -11.04 13.18
N ILE A 257 4.58 -11.16 14.44
CA ILE A 257 5.98 -11.00 14.85
C ILE A 257 6.90 -12.05 14.21
N SER A 258 6.37 -13.21 13.83
CA SER A 258 7.16 -14.29 13.22
C SER A 258 7.56 -13.98 11.79
N PHE A 259 6.77 -13.18 11.08
CA PHE A 259 7.07 -12.68 9.76
C PHE A 259 8.32 -11.79 9.78
N ASN A 260 8.34 -10.82 10.68
CA ASN A 260 9.45 -9.89 10.82
C ASN A 260 10.73 -10.58 11.28
N LYS A 261 10.65 -11.47 12.28
CA LYS A 261 11.84 -12.20 12.82
C LYS A 261 12.48 -13.13 11.80
N LYS A 262 11.70 -13.75 10.94
CA LYS A 262 12.22 -14.72 9.97
C LYS A 262 12.72 -14.07 8.69
N ASN A 263 12.46 -12.77 8.49
CA ASN A 263 12.76 -12.00 7.29
C ASN A 263 12.44 -12.77 5.99
N LYS A 264 11.48 -13.68 6.12
CA LYS A 264 10.96 -14.52 5.07
C LYS A 264 9.63 -13.95 4.65
N ALA A 265 9.62 -12.64 4.33
CA ALA A 265 8.70 -12.23 3.29
C ALA A 265 8.78 -13.32 2.22
N PRO A 266 7.65 -13.82 1.69
CA PRO A 266 7.71 -14.75 0.58
C PRO A 266 8.71 -14.16 -0.38
N LYS A 267 9.79 -14.89 -0.59
CA LYS A 267 10.93 -14.45 -1.38
C LYS A 267 10.32 -13.78 -2.58
N ASN A 268 10.41 -12.47 -2.71
CA ASN A 268 10.16 -11.85 -3.96
C ASN A 268 8.82 -11.14 -4.21
N ASN A 269 8.02 -10.87 -3.19
CA ASN A 269 6.82 -10.08 -3.41
C ASN A 269 6.54 -9.15 -2.24
N ILE A 270 6.84 -7.85 -2.42
CA ILE A 270 6.60 -6.80 -1.42
C ILE A 270 5.10 -6.61 -1.15
N ASN A 271 4.22 -6.93 -2.11
CA ASN A 271 2.78 -6.89 -1.92
C ASN A 271 2.35 -7.80 -0.76
N ASN A 272 2.97 -8.97 -0.64
CA ASN A 272 2.74 -9.87 0.48
C ASN A 272 3.39 -9.41 1.81
N ALA A 273 4.08 -8.28 1.81
CA ALA A 273 4.49 -7.57 3.01
C ALA A 273 3.51 -6.46 3.42
N SER A 274 2.40 -6.29 2.68
CA SER A 274 1.34 -5.34 3.02
C SER A 274 0.82 -5.57 4.43
N VAL A 275 0.80 -4.50 5.21
CA VAL A 275 0.17 -4.51 6.54
C VAL A 275 -1.33 -4.37 6.37
N LEU A 276 -2.09 -5.27 6.97
CA LEU A 276 -3.55 -5.19 7.01
C LEU A 276 -3.96 -4.38 8.24
N TYR A 277 -4.46 -3.18 8.00
CA TYR A 277 -5.01 -2.33 9.04
C TYR A 277 -6.54 -2.41 9.04
N GLN A 278 -7.10 -2.77 10.18
CA GLN A 278 -8.53 -2.61 10.44
C GLN A 278 -8.71 -1.41 11.39
N VAL A 279 -9.20 -0.32 10.86
CA VAL A 279 -9.51 0.87 11.67
C VAL A 279 -10.89 0.72 12.25
N CYS A 280 -10.99 0.73 13.59
CA CYS A 280 -12.22 0.49 14.36
C CYS A 280 -12.65 1.75 15.10
N LEU A 281 -13.76 2.36 14.70
CA LEU A 281 -14.27 3.60 15.25
C LEU A 281 -15.79 3.56 15.28
N ASN A 282 -16.40 4.02 16.38
CA ASN A 282 -17.87 4.07 16.55
C ASN A 282 -18.59 2.73 16.28
N GLY A 283 -18.02 1.61 16.71
CA GLY A 283 -18.60 0.29 16.51
C GLY A 283 -18.63 -0.17 15.03
N LYS A 284 -17.95 0.53 14.15
CA LYS A 284 -17.75 0.17 12.74
C LYS A 284 -16.28 0.04 12.45
N SER A 285 -15.95 -0.67 11.38
CA SER A 285 -14.56 -0.86 10.97
C SER A 285 -14.42 -0.73 9.47
N MET A 286 -13.22 -0.31 9.06
CA MET A 286 -12.77 -0.29 7.67
C MET A 286 -11.47 -1.07 7.57
N LEU A 287 -11.44 -2.02 6.64
CA LEU A 287 -10.27 -2.84 6.37
C LEU A 287 -9.47 -2.27 5.20
N PHE A 288 -8.23 -1.91 5.46
CA PHE A 288 -7.23 -1.49 4.48
C PHE A 288 -6.26 -2.64 4.24
N THR A 289 -6.20 -3.10 3.03
CA THR A 289 -5.48 -4.32 2.66
C THR A 289 -4.14 -4.05 1.95
N GLY A 290 -3.91 -2.81 1.51
CA GLY A 290 -2.83 -2.53 0.57
C GLY A 290 -2.95 -3.45 -0.64
N ASP A 291 -1.81 -3.95 -1.08
CA ASP A 291 -1.71 -4.81 -2.25
C ASP A 291 -1.45 -6.27 -1.91
N ILE A 292 -1.90 -6.71 -0.72
CA ILE A 292 -1.72 -8.10 -0.29
C ILE A 292 -2.23 -9.07 -1.36
N GLU A 293 -1.44 -10.10 -1.63
CA GLU A 293 -1.75 -11.13 -2.61
C GLU A 293 -1.96 -12.51 -1.94
N TYR A 294 -2.07 -13.54 -2.76
CA TYR A 294 -2.41 -14.90 -2.36
C TYR A 294 -1.64 -15.42 -1.13
N GLU A 295 -0.33 -15.32 -1.11
CA GLU A 295 0.48 -15.87 -0.01
C GLU A 295 0.29 -15.10 1.31
N GLY A 296 0.07 -13.80 1.23
CA GLY A 296 -0.29 -12.97 2.38
C GLY A 296 -1.66 -13.35 2.92
N TRP A 297 -2.68 -13.38 2.07
CA TRP A 297 -4.05 -13.78 2.43
C TRP A 297 -4.11 -15.17 3.03
N LYS A 298 -3.38 -16.13 2.47
CA LYS A 298 -3.29 -17.48 3.00
C LYS A 298 -2.79 -17.50 4.45
N LYS A 299 -1.83 -16.66 4.78
CA LYS A 299 -1.33 -16.54 6.17
C LYS A 299 -2.38 -15.90 7.09
N VAL A 300 -3.03 -14.83 6.66
CA VAL A 300 -4.12 -14.20 7.41
C VAL A 300 -5.24 -15.20 7.69
N SER A 301 -5.68 -15.91 6.67
CA SER A 301 -6.80 -16.86 6.76
C SER A 301 -6.52 -18.05 7.67
N THR A 302 -5.26 -18.51 7.76
CA THR A 302 -4.89 -19.60 8.69
C THR A 302 -4.88 -19.14 10.14
N CYS A 303 -4.63 -17.85 10.38
CA CYS A 303 -4.51 -17.32 11.73
C CYS A 303 -5.85 -16.88 12.33
N LYS A 304 -6.61 -16.04 11.62
CA LYS A 304 -7.83 -15.42 12.17
C LYS A 304 -8.76 -14.86 11.07
N PRO A 305 -9.41 -15.71 10.25
CA PRO A 305 -10.22 -15.23 9.11
C PRO A 305 -11.39 -14.32 9.54
N TYR A 306 -11.98 -14.54 10.72
CA TYR A 306 -13.09 -13.75 11.22
C TYR A 306 -12.72 -12.29 11.57
N LEU A 307 -11.44 -11.99 11.76
CA LEU A 307 -11.00 -10.63 12.07
C LEU A 307 -11.04 -9.71 10.86
N CYS A 308 -11.08 -10.26 9.64
CA CYS A 308 -11.20 -9.46 8.42
C CYS A 308 -12.63 -8.93 8.20
N GLN A 309 -13.63 -9.37 8.97
CA GLN A 309 -14.97 -8.82 8.86
C GLN A 309 -14.98 -7.35 9.24
N SER A 310 -15.44 -6.53 8.31
CA SER A 310 -15.45 -5.07 8.46
C SER A 310 -16.73 -4.48 7.87
N SER A 311 -17.09 -3.28 8.32
CA SER A 311 -18.23 -2.56 7.75
C SER A 311 -17.93 -2.06 6.35
N TYR A 312 -16.66 -1.70 6.10
CA TYR A 312 -16.14 -1.17 4.85
C TYR A 312 -14.87 -1.93 4.46
N TYR A 313 -14.64 -2.08 3.17
CA TYR A 313 -13.53 -2.85 2.64
C TYR A 313 -12.82 -2.11 1.50
N CYS A 314 -11.54 -1.83 1.66
CA CYS A 314 -10.70 -1.35 0.58
C CYS A 314 -10.19 -2.55 -0.21
N ILE A 315 -10.60 -2.63 -1.48
CA ILE A 315 -10.29 -3.78 -2.36
C ILE A 315 -8.79 -3.84 -2.59
N SER A 316 -8.23 -5.03 -2.35
CA SER A 316 -6.80 -5.28 -2.43
C SER A 316 -6.25 -5.11 -3.84
N HIS A 317 -5.00 -4.60 -3.91
CA HIS A 317 -4.18 -4.57 -5.12
C HIS A 317 -4.94 -4.01 -6.34
N HIS A 318 -5.59 -2.87 -6.14
CA HIS A 318 -6.36 -2.16 -7.17
C HIS A 318 -7.35 -3.05 -7.92
N GLY A 319 -7.92 -4.05 -7.23
CA GLY A 319 -8.82 -5.02 -7.83
C GLY A 319 -8.16 -6.05 -8.74
N SER A 320 -6.87 -6.33 -8.51
CA SER A 320 -6.16 -7.40 -9.20
C SER A 320 -6.65 -8.78 -8.77
N ILE A 321 -6.66 -9.73 -9.71
CA ILE A 321 -7.01 -11.13 -9.41
C ILE A 321 -6.04 -11.76 -8.41
N THR A 322 -4.79 -11.31 -8.37
CA THR A 322 -3.78 -11.81 -7.43
C THR A 322 -4.07 -11.39 -5.99
N GLY A 323 -4.73 -10.24 -5.81
CA GLY A 323 -5.19 -9.74 -4.50
C GLY A 323 -6.54 -10.30 -4.06
N HIS A 324 -7.23 -11.08 -4.92
CA HIS A 324 -8.57 -11.58 -4.68
C HIS A 324 -8.62 -13.11 -4.73
N ILE A 325 -8.72 -13.73 -3.57
CA ILE A 325 -8.74 -15.19 -3.45
C ILE A 325 -10.19 -15.66 -3.42
N ARG A 326 -10.59 -16.41 -4.44
CA ARG A 326 -11.92 -17.04 -4.50
C ARG A 326 -12.00 -18.36 -3.75
N ASP A 327 -10.91 -19.16 -3.82
CA ASP A 327 -10.89 -20.52 -3.31
C ASP A 327 -9.59 -20.78 -2.56
N VAL A 328 -9.55 -20.48 -1.27
CA VAL A 328 -8.48 -20.98 -0.42
C VAL A 328 -8.96 -22.22 0.32
N CYS A 329 -8.56 -23.40 -0.18
CA CYS A 329 -8.74 -24.64 0.55
C CYS A 329 -7.63 -24.82 1.58
N ILE A 330 -7.97 -24.88 2.87
CA ILE A 330 -7.05 -25.41 3.90
C ILE A 330 -7.07 -26.94 3.85
N PRO A 331 -5.92 -27.59 3.99
CA PRO A 331 -5.89 -29.03 4.15
C PRO A 331 -6.72 -29.47 5.35
N LYS A 332 -7.63 -30.43 5.12
CA LYS A 332 -8.48 -31.10 6.11
C LYS A 332 -9.59 -30.25 6.77
N GLY A 333 -10.61 -29.93 5.99
CA GLY A 333 -11.98 -29.80 6.51
C GLY A 333 -12.36 -28.52 7.22
N ARG A 334 -11.56 -27.46 7.16
CA ARG A 334 -11.98 -26.11 7.54
C ARG A 334 -12.21 -25.31 6.25
N VAL A 335 -13.45 -24.90 6.05
CA VAL A 335 -13.80 -23.91 5.05
C VAL A 335 -13.16 -22.61 5.48
N ILE A 336 -12.18 -22.13 4.75
CA ILE A 336 -11.71 -20.76 4.91
C ILE A 336 -12.69 -19.89 4.14
N GLU A 337 -13.17 -18.87 4.84
CA GLU A 337 -13.81 -17.76 4.17
C GLU A 337 -12.83 -17.19 3.14
N THR A 338 -13.25 -17.09 1.91
CA THR A 338 -12.52 -16.44 0.85
C THR A 338 -12.45 -14.95 1.15
N VAL A 339 -11.59 -14.19 0.49
CA VAL A 339 -11.63 -12.71 0.57
C VAL A 339 -13.03 -12.20 0.22
N LYS A 340 -13.70 -12.86 -0.72
CA LYS A 340 -15.11 -12.63 -1.04
C LYS A 340 -16.01 -12.81 0.19
N ASP A 341 -15.81 -13.85 0.98
CA ASP A 341 -16.63 -14.09 2.17
C ASP A 341 -16.32 -13.08 3.28
N CYS A 342 -15.04 -12.71 3.47
CA CYS A 342 -14.68 -11.64 4.39
C CYS A 342 -15.31 -10.28 3.98
N ALA A 343 -15.39 -10.01 2.69
CA ALA A 343 -15.98 -8.79 2.15
C ALA A 343 -17.51 -8.86 1.97
N LYS A 344 -18.12 -10.03 1.97
CA LYS A 344 -19.55 -10.28 1.70
C LYS A 344 -20.49 -9.50 2.61
N ASN A 345 -20.12 -9.32 3.87
CA ASN A 345 -20.91 -8.59 4.85
C ASN A 345 -20.56 -7.10 4.92
N THR A 346 -19.65 -6.63 4.10
CA THR A 346 -19.29 -5.22 4.04
C THR A 346 -20.39 -4.44 3.33
N LYS A 347 -20.69 -3.25 3.84
CA LYS A 347 -21.74 -2.39 3.29
C LYS A 347 -21.29 -1.67 2.04
N LEU A 348 -19.98 -1.48 1.91
CA LEU A 348 -19.37 -0.72 0.85
C LEU A 348 -17.96 -1.21 0.58
N GLN A 349 -17.61 -1.33 -0.67
CA GLN A 349 -16.27 -1.67 -1.13
C GLN A 349 -15.66 -0.48 -1.87
N ILE A 350 -14.44 -0.14 -1.52
CA ILE A 350 -13.71 0.99 -2.12
C ILE A 350 -12.61 0.41 -3.02
N LEU A 351 -12.63 0.80 -4.27
CA LEU A 351 -11.62 0.48 -5.26
C LEU A 351 -10.79 1.73 -5.53
N MET A 352 -9.54 1.69 -5.08
CA MET A 352 -8.56 2.75 -5.34
C MET A 352 -7.70 2.39 -6.54
N GLY A 353 -7.23 3.40 -7.24
CA GLY A 353 -6.47 3.23 -8.46
C GLY A 353 -7.21 3.78 -9.68
N ARG A 354 -6.70 3.48 -10.85
CA ARG A 354 -7.23 3.91 -12.13
C ARG A 354 -7.33 2.72 -13.08
N ASP A 355 -8.47 2.57 -13.76
CA ASP A 355 -8.62 1.54 -14.79
C ASP A 355 -7.57 1.74 -15.89
N ASN A 356 -7.10 0.65 -16.45
CA ASN A 356 -6.09 0.66 -17.51
C ASN A 356 -4.73 1.30 -17.16
N ALA A 357 -4.39 1.46 -15.87
CA ALA A 357 -3.04 1.85 -15.47
C ALA A 357 -2.02 0.80 -15.95
N TYR A 358 -2.33 -0.47 -15.76
CA TYR A 358 -1.72 -1.64 -16.41
C TYR A 358 -2.70 -2.82 -16.40
N SER A 359 -2.42 -3.87 -17.17
CA SER A 359 -3.32 -5.02 -17.22
C SER A 359 -3.36 -5.78 -15.90
N GLY A 360 -4.51 -6.43 -15.66
CA GLY A 360 -4.71 -7.28 -14.49
C GLY A 360 -5.31 -6.62 -13.26
N ILE A 361 -5.31 -5.29 -13.18
CA ILE A 361 -6.06 -4.53 -12.16
C ILE A 361 -7.49 -4.24 -12.66
N TYR A 362 -8.37 -3.76 -11.77
CA TYR A 362 -9.79 -3.54 -12.09
C TYR A 362 -10.46 -4.77 -12.75
N ASN A 363 -10.01 -5.95 -12.34
CA ASN A 363 -10.39 -7.21 -12.97
C ASN A 363 -11.90 -7.47 -12.82
N SER A 364 -12.60 -7.67 -13.92
CA SER A 364 -14.05 -7.84 -13.93
C SER A 364 -14.53 -9.02 -13.08
N ARG A 365 -13.74 -10.10 -12.97
CA ARG A 365 -14.07 -11.23 -12.09
C ARG A 365 -13.98 -10.85 -10.62
N VAL A 366 -13.04 -9.99 -10.25
CA VAL A 366 -12.93 -9.47 -8.89
C VAL A 366 -14.13 -8.58 -8.58
N LEU A 367 -14.40 -7.62 -9.47
CA LEU A 367 -15.48 -6.66 -9.28
C LEU A 367 -16.86 -7.32 -9.24
N SER A 368 -17.07 -8.40 -10.00
CA SER A 368 -18.34 -9.15 -9.99
C SER A 368 -18.65 -9.86 -8.65
N ASP A 369 -17.68 -9.99 -7.76
CA ASP A 369 -17.88 -10.59 -6.44
C ASP A 369 -18.38 -9.58 -5.40
N PHE A 370 -18.45 -8.29 -5.73
CA PHE A 370 -18.87 -7.21 -4.84
C PHE A 370 -20.13 -6.53 -5.38
N TYR A 371 -20.98 -6.01 -4.45
CA TYR A 371 -22.27 -5.42 -4.82
C TYR A 371 -22.26 -3.89 -4.83
N ASN A 372 -21.45 -3.26 -4.00
CA ASN A 372 -21.44 -1.81 -3.79
C ASN A 372 -20.02 -1.25 -3.94
N VAL A 373 -19.43 -1.44 -5.11
CA VAL A 373 -18.09 -0.94 -5.41
C VAL A 373 -18.15 0.53 -5.76
N ILE A 374 -17.37 1.32 -5.06
CA ILE A 374 -17.12 2.73 -5.37
C ILE A 374 -15.68 2.85 -5.84
N LYS A 375 -15.48 3.54 -6.95
CA LYS A 375 -14.17 3.76 -7.55
C LYS A 375 -13.70 5.17 -7.27
N THR A 376 -12.47 5.33 -6.81
CA THR A 376 -11.91 6.67 -6.58
C THR A 376 -11.77 7.47 -7.86
N GLU A 377 -11.57 6.83 -9.00
CA GLU A 377 -11.47 7.49 -10.31
C GLU A 377 -12.77 8.19 -10.77
N ASP A 378 -13.93 7.79 -10.21
CA ASP A 378 -15.24 8.40 -10.55
C ASP A 378 -15.46 9.74 -9.84
N ALA A 379 -14.61 10.11 -8.86
CA ALA A 379 -14.67 11.39 -8.18
C ALA A 379 -13.71 12.40 -8.84
N GLU A 380 -14.09 13.68 -8.85
CA GLU A 380 -13.21 14.73 -9.34
C GLU A 380 -11.94 14.84 -8.48
N HIS A 381 -12.10 14.89 -7.16
CA HIS A 381 -10.99 15.02 -6.22
C HIS A 381 -10.95 13.88 -5.19
N TYR A 382 -12.08 13.56 -4.57
CA TYR A 382 -12.16 12.54 -3.51
C TYR A 382 -13.60 12.07 -3.24
N ILE A 383 -13.71 10.92 -2.61
CA ILE A 383 -14.96 10.36 -2.08
C ILE A 383 -15.01 10.62 -0.57
N GLU A 384 -16.09 11.25 -0.08
CA GLU A 384 -16.38 11.43 1.34
C GLU A 384 -17.38 10.37 1.82
N ILE A 385 -17.06 9.63 2.87
CA ILE A 385 -17.95 8.66 3.52
C ILE A 385 -18.18 9.08 4.96
N ASN A 386 -19.43 9.36 5.33
CA ASN A 386 -19.81 9.47 6.74
C ASN A 386 -20.13 8.07 7.29
N TRP A 387 -19.29 7.56 8.21
CA TRP A 387 -19.42 6.21 8.75
C TRP A 387 -20.73 5.99 9.53
N ASN A 388 -21.24 7.02 10.19
CA ASN A 388 -22.41 6.90 11.02
C ASN A 388 -23.68 6.76 10.18
N LYS A 389 -23.77 7.54 9.09
CA LYS A 389 -24.96 7.62 8.24
C LYS A 389 -24.89 6.75 6.99
N ILE A 390 -23.70 6.24 6.64
CA ILE A 390 -23.45 5.53 5.38
C ILE A 390 -23.76 6.46 4.16
N GLU A 391 -23.58 7.75 4.36
CA GLU A 391 -23.72 8.73 3.29
C GLU A 391 -22.44 8.88 2.51
N LEU A 392 -22.55 8.89 1.21
CA LEU A 392 -21.49 9.00 0.25
C LEU A 392 -21.63 10.29 -0.55
N LYS A 393 -20.52 10.99 -0.76
CA LYS A 393 -20.46 12.18 -1.60
C LYS A 393 -19.21 12.13 -2.48
N ASN A 394 -19.43 12.20 -3.79
CA ASN A 394 -18.36 12.44 -4.74
C ASN A 394 -18.06 13.94 -4.80
N ARG A 395 -16.79 14.31 -4.67
CA ARG A 395 -16.36 15.70 -4.65
C ARG A 395 -15.16 15.91 -5.59
#